data_322b5ed3dc42c64bfde6a9aa8cd3bb6d
#
_entry.id   322b5ed3dc42c64bfde6a9aa8cd3bb6d
#
_cell.length_a   1.000
_cell.length_b   1.000
_cell.length_c   1.000
_cell.angle_alpha   90.00
_cell.angle_beta   90.00
_cell.angle_gamma   90.00
#
_symmetry.space_group_name_H-M   'P 1'
#
loop_
_entity.id
_entity.type
_entity.pdbx_description
1 polymer ?
#
loop_
_entity_poly.entity_id
_entity_poly.type
_entity_poly.pdbx_seq_one_letter_code
_entity_poly.pdbx_strand_id
1 'polypeptide(L)'
;MPGSSGNGSVTRSTLRQQIADALRDEVLAGRLQPGQEFTVKEIAEQYGVSATPVREALVDLSAQGLLDADQHRGFHVHEYSVEDYRGIVEARSLVTDGMFHALEDGRQRSRRADDARTVAALAGVRRRGEEAQRASLAGDLTVLIGYDLRFWHELGTLFGNPYLADFLHRMRVQSWVCAVQHLRRLTDLPDLRGALWSGHTDLVDALAQRDTRTARSIVAQYNAQALELVERLARE
;
A
#
# COMPACT_ATOMS: atom_id res chain seq x y z
N MET A 1 44.80 14.97 2.61
CA MET A 1 44.04 13.74 2.46
C MET A 1 42.65 13.99 2.96
N PRO A 2 41.56 14.19 2.16
CA PRO A 2 40.21 14.25 2.63
C PRO A 2 39.61 12.84 2.62
N GLY A 3 39.14 12.42 3.82
CA GLY A 3 38.62 11.10 4.12
C GLY A 3 37.30 10.81 3.44
N SER A 4 37.19 9.61 2.95
CA SER A 4 36.07 8.89 2.35
C SER A 4 34.89 8.69 3.35
N SER A 5 34.07 9.72 3.59
CA SER A 5 32.86 9.58 4.43
C SER A 5 31.55 9.51 3.64
N GLY A 6 31.60 9.59 2.29
CA GLY A 6 30.38 9.65 1.46
C GLY A 6 29.72 8.31 1.15
N ASN A 7 30.45 7.21 1.12
CA ASN A 7 29.95 5.92 0.63
C ASN A 7 29.19 5.11 1.69
N GLY A 8 29.48 5.32 2.99
CA GLY A 8 28.83 4.59 4.09
C GLY A 8 27.39 5.02 4.38
N SER A 9 27.04 6.29 4.14
CA SER A 9 25.69 6.82 4.45
C SER A 9 24.66 6.38 3.39
N VAL A 10 25.05 6.39 2.11
CA VAL A 10 24.18 5.93 1.00
C VAL A 10 23.92 4.42 1.12
N THR A 11 24.94 3.63 1.44
CA THR A 11 24.82 2.17 1.61
C THR A 11 23.91 1.80 2.81
N ARG A 12 24.02 2.54 3.95
CA ARG A 12 23.16 2.33 5.11
C ARG A 12 21.69 2.66 4.84
N SER A 13 21.41 3.77 4.17
CA SER A 13 20.05 4.16 3.76
C SER A 13 19.42 3.09 2.88
N THR A 14 20.18 2.54 1.94
CA THR A 14 19.70 1.46 1.05
C THR A 14 19.43 0.17 1.82
N LEU A 15 20.30 -0.23 2.75
CA LEU A 15 20.12 -1.45 3.55
C LEU A 15 18.91 -1.33 4.50
N ARG A 16 18.74 -0.18 5.18
CA ARG A 16 17.55 0.09 5.99
C ARG A 16 16.27 -0.07 5.16
N GLN A 17 16.23 0.51 3.97
CA GLN A 17 15.07 0.42 3.10
C GLN A 17 14.81 -1.03 2.66
N GLN A 18 15.85 -1.78 2.28
CA GLN A 18 15.70 -3.19 1.90
C GLN A 18 15.14 -4.04 3.05
N ILE A 19 15.59 -3.81 4.29
CA ILE A 19 15.07 -4.50 5.46
C ILE A 19 13.60 -4.13 5.70
N ALA A 20 13.26 -2.83 5.63
CA ALA A 20 11.88 -2.38 5.81
C ALA A 20 10.95 -2.97 4.75
N ASP A 21 11.38 -2.99 3.49
CA ASP A 21 10.60 -3.58 2.40
C ASP A 21 10.43 -5.09 2.56
N ALA A 22 11.50 -5.82 2.92
CA ALA A 22 11.44 -7.26 3.18
C ALA A 22 10.49 -7.59 4.35
N LEU A 23 10.56 -6.86 5.46
CA LEU A 23 9.65 -7.07 6.59
C LEU A 23 8.20 -6.71 6.26
N ARG A 24 7.98 -5.64 5.49
CA ARG A 24 6.63 -5.29 4.98
C ARG A 24 6.06 -6.43 4.13
N ASP A 25 6.87 -7.00 3.25
CA ASP A 25 6.46 -8.14 2.41
C ASP A 25 6.14 -9.37 3.27
N GLU A 26 6.88 -9.62 4.36
CA GLU A 26 6.57 -10.70 5.31
C GLU A 26 5.21 -10.49 6.00
N VAL A 27 4.91 -9.24 6.41
CA VAL A 27 3.61 -8.88 7.02
C VAL A 27 2.49 -9.03 5.98
N LEU A 28 2.65 -8.49 4.78
CA LEU A 28 1.66 -8.58 3.69
C LEU A 28 1.45 -10.01 3.20
N ALA A 29 2.49 -10.84 3.20
CA ALA A 29 2.36 -12.26 2.92
C ALA A 29 1.78 -13.04 4.12
N GLY A 30 1.60 -12.37 5.29
CA GLY A 30 1.14 -12.94 6.54
C GLY A 30 2.07 -14.03 7.11
N ARG A 31 3.34 -14.00 6.75
CA ARG A 31 4.36 -14.86 7.39
C ARG A 31 4.70 -14.33 8.78
N LEU A 32 4.69 -13.01 8.98
CA LEU A 32 4.64 -12.40 10.30
C LEU A 32 3.18 -12.25 10.72
N GLN A 33 2.83 -12.91 11.83
CA GLN A 33 1.45 -12.98 12.31
C GLN A 33 1.06 -11.72 13.10
N PRO A 34 -0.23 -11.33 13.14
CA PRO A 34 -0.71 -10.28 14.02
C PRO A 34 -0.30 -10.53 15.47
N GLY A 35 0.18 -9.50 16.17
CA GLY A 35 0.65 -9.61 17.55
C GLY A 35 1.98 -10.36 17.73
N GLN A 36 2.57 -10.91 16.67
CA GLN A 36 3.85 -11.60 16.75
C GLN A 36 4.94 -10.64 17.21
N GLU A 37 5.57 -10.97 18.35
CA GLU A 37 6.68 -10.22 18.94
C GLU A 37 8.02 -10.63 18.33
N PHE A 38 8.93 -9.67 18.20
CA PHE A 38 10.32 -9.89 17.80
C PHE A 38 11.22 -8.75 18.25
N THR A 39 12.50 -9.03 18.39
CA THR A 39 13.51 -8.07 18.80
C THR A 39 14.39 -7.62 17.64
N VAL A 40 15.03 -6.47 17.80
CA VAL A 40 16.06 -5.99 16.85
C VAL A 40 17.16 -7.03 16.65
N LYS A 41 17.52 -7.77 17.71
CA LYS A 41 18.59 -8.77 17.68
C LYS A 41 18.19 -9.97 16.79
N GLU A 42 17.00 -10.50 16.99
CA GLU A 42 16.48 -11.64 16.20
C GLU A 42 16.44 -11.31 14.71
N ILE A 43 15.93 -10.12 14.34
CA ILE A 43 15.87 -9.69 12.94
C ILE A 43 17.28 -9.45 12.38
N ALA A 44 18.21 -8.88 13.18
CA ALA A 44 19.60 -8.68 12.75
C ALA A 44 20.31 -10.01 12.48
N GLU A 45 20.09 -11.02 13.32
CA GLU A 45 20.63 -12.37 13.15
C GLU A 45 20.02 -13.06 11.92
N GLN A 46 18.70 -12.95 11.74
CA GLN A 46 17.99 -13.54 10.59
C GLN A 46 18.49 -13.00 9.25
N TYR A 47 18.74 -11.69 9.15
CA TYR A 47 19.21 -11.06 7.92
C TYR A 47 20.73 -10.99 7.79
N GLY A 48 21.49 -11.41 8.81
CA GLY A 48 22.96 -11.37 8.82
C GLY A 48 23.53 -9.95 8.76
N VAL A 49 22.86 -8.99 9.42
CA VAL A 49 23.21 -7.55 9.38
C VAL A 49 23.40 -7.00 10.79
N SER A 50 23.93 -5.77 10.91
CA SER A 50 24.06 -5.10 12.22
C SER A 50 22.70 -4.58 12.73
N ALA A 51 22.60 -4.41 14.05
CA ALA A 51 21.37 -3.99 14.73
C ALA A 51 20.90 -2.57 14.36
N THR A 52 21.79 -1.67 13.96
CA THR A 52 21.46 -0.26 13.66
C THR A 52 20.47 -0.12 12.49
N PRO A 53 20.75 -0.61 11.27
CA PRO A 53 19.82 -0.49 10.16
C PRO A 53 18.50 -1.25 10.40
N VAL A 54 18.53 -2.33 11.19
CA VAL A 54 17.31 -3.05 11.59
C VAL A 54 16.44 -2.19 12.49
N ARG A 55 17.02 -1.58 13.53
CA ARG A 55 16.27 -0.68 14.43
C ARG A 55 15.62 0.47 13.67
N GLU A 56 16.37 1.10 12.77
CA GLU A 56 15.85 2.18 11.93
C GLU A 56 14.69 1.70 11.04
N ALA A 57 14.81 0.52 10.42
CA ALA A 57 13.75 -0.08 9.62
C ALA A 57 12.49 -0.39 10.44
N LEU A 58 12.63 -0.94 11.64
CA LEU A 58 11.51 -1.26 12.52
C LEU A 58 10.79 0.01 13.01
N VAL A 59 11.55 1.07 13.33
CA VAL A 59 10.97 2.39 13.67
C VAL A 59 10.20 2.97 12.47
N ASP A 60 10.75 2.87 11.26
CA ASP A 60 10.06 3.31 10.03
C ASP A 60 8.74 2.54 9.81
N LEU A 61 8.73 1.23 10.04
CA LEU A 61 7.52 0.40 9.91
C LEU A 61 6.49 0.71 11.02
N SER A 62 6.95 1.03 12.23
CA SER A 62 6.06 1.49 13.31
C SER A 62 5.43 2.85 12.98
N ALA A 63 6.20 3.79 12.42
CA ALA A 63 5.67 5.08 11.95
C ALA A 63 4.66 4.93 10.80
N GLN A 64 4.70 3.80 10.07
CA GLN A 64 3.73 3.44 9.04
C GLN A 64 2.52 2.68 9.58
N GLY A 65 2.48 2.35 10.89
CA GLY A 65 1.40 1.61 11.53
C GLY A 65 1.42 0.10 11.27
N LEU A 66 2.51 -0.46 10.75
CA LEU A 66 2.61 -1.91 10.52
C LEU A 66 3.09 -2.66 11.76
N LEU A 67 3.82 -1.98 12.61
CA LEU A 67 4.36 -2.52 13.87
C LEU A 67 4.02 -1.58 15.01
N ASP A 68 3.90 -2.13 16.20
CA ASP A 68 3.90 -1.39 17.46
C ASP A 68 5.23 -1.58 18.17
N ALA A 69 5.74 -0.52 18.79
CA ALA A 69 6.96 -0.55 19.58
C ALA A 69 6.61 -0.66 21.07
N ASP A 70 7.13 -1.68 21.73
CA ASP A 70 7.08 -1.83 23.20
C ASP A 70 8.45 -1.56 23.81
N GLN A 71 8.50 -0.72 24.83
CA GLN A 71 9.77 -0.33 25.47
C GLN A 71 10.54 -1.51 26.08
N HIS A 72 9.84 -2.58 26.48
CA HIS A 72 10.42 -3.73 27.19
C HIS A 72 10.45 -5.01 26.35
N ARG A 73 9.60 -5.13 25.32
CA ARG A 73 9.43 -6.36 24.53
C ARG A 73 9.94 -6.26 23.10
N GLY A 74 10.28 -5.06 22.63
CA GLY A 74 10.77 -4.85 21.27
C GLY A 74 9.68 -4.36 20.33
N PHE A 75 9.35 -5.12 19.31
CA PHE A 75 8.33 -4.78 18.31
C PHE A 75 7.36 -5.94 18.14
N HIS A 76 6.12 -5.63 17.77
CA HIS A 76 5.15 -6.65 17.35
C HIS A 76 4.34 -6.17 16.15
N VAL A 77 3.81 -7.10 15.40
CA VAL A 77 2.95 -6.81 14.25
C VAL A 77 1.65 -6.20 14.75
N HIS A 78 1.30 -5.03 14.22
CA HIS A 78 0.07 -4.32 14.60
C HIS A 78 -1.18 -5.16 14.28
N GLU A 79 -2.12 -5.22 15.22
CA GLU A 79 -3.40 -5.91 15.05
C GLU A 79 -4.48 -4.93 14.65
N TYR A 80 -4.99 -5.07 13.42
CA TYR A 80 -6.07 -4.23 12.91
C TYR A 80 -7.44 -4.82 13.24
N SER A 81 -8.34 -4.00 13.76
CA SER A 81 -9.76 -4.29 13.88
C SER A 81 -10.52 -3.91 12.61
N VAL A 82 -11.78 -4.37 12.49
CA VAL A 82 -12.69 -3.93 11.42
C VAL A 82 -12.98 -2.43 11.52
N GLU A 83 -13.00 -1.89 12.73
CA GLU A 83 -13.22 -0.44 12.94
C GLU A 83 -12.03 0.38 12.43
N ASP A 84 -10.80 -0.10 12.66
CA ASP A 84 -9.61 0.51 12.07
C ASP A 84 -9.71 0.51 10.54
N TYR A 85 -10.16 -0.60 9.94
CA TYR A 85 -10.35 -0.70 8.50
C TYR A 85 -11.36 0.32 7.97
N ARG A 86 -12.50 0.49 8.67
CA ARG A 86 -13.49 1.52 8.33
C ARG A 86 -12.88 2.92 8.34
N GLY A 87 -12.16 3.26 9.42
CA GLY A 87 -11.47 4.54 9.54
C GLY A 87 -10.45 4.78 8.44
N ILE A 88 -9.67 3.75 8.06
CA ILE A 88 -8.71 3.82 6.95
C ILE A 88 -9.43 4.07 5.61
N VAL A 89 -10.52 3.34 5.34
CA VAL A 89 -11.31 3.51 4.10
C VAL A 89 -11.96 4.88 4.05
N GLU A 90 -12.52 5.36 5.16
CA GLU A 90 -13.10 6.70 5.27
C GLU A 90 -12.06 7.80 5.00
N ALA A 91 -10.90 7.75 5.68
CA ALA A 91 -9.82 8.71 5.48
C ALA A 91 -9.34 8.74 4.03
N ARG A 92 -9.19 7.56 3.41
CA ARG A 92 -8.82 7.41 2.01
C ARG A 92 -9.86 7.99 1.07
N SER A 93 -11.15 7.77 1.35
CA SER A 93 -12.27 8.28 0.56
C SER A 93 -12.33 9.81 0.61
N LEU A 94 -12.23 10.41 1.79
CA LEU A 94 -12.23 11.86 1.96
C LEU A 94 -11.10 12.54 1.20
N VAL A 95 -9.90 11.96 1.26
CA VAL A 95 -8.74 12.50 0.53
C VAL A 95 -8.92 12.38 -0.97
N THR A 96 -9.33 11.21 -1.48
CA THR A 96 -9.53 11.01 -2.92
C THR A 96 -10.66 11.86 -3.46
N ASP A 97 -11.77 12.00 -2.75
CA ASP A 97 -12.87 12.91 -3.12
C ASP A 97 -12.40 14.36 -3.20
N GLY A 98 -11.64 14.84 -2.21
CA GLY A 98 -11.04 16.16 -2.23
C GLY A 98 -10.09 16.37 -3.41
N MET A 99 -9.30 15.34 -3.78
CA MET A 99 -8.41 15.40 -4.94
C MET A 99 -9.20 15.51 -6.25
N PHE A 100 -10.25 14.72 -6.44
CA PHE A 100 -11.10 14.80 -7.63
C PHE A 100 -11.81 16.16 -7.72
N HIS A 101 -12.31 16.68 -6.62
CA HIS A 101 -12.92 18.00 -6.57
C HIS A 101 -11.94 19.11 -6.96
N ALA A 102 -10.70 19.03 -6.44
CA ALA A 102 -9.65 19.98 -6.81
C ALA A 102 -9.23 19.90 -8.29
N LEU A 103 -9.34 18.72 -8.92
CA LEU A 103 -9.14 18.56 -10.37
C LEU A 103 -10.28 19.23 -11.17
N GLU A 104 -11.53 19.02 -10.78
CA GLU A 104 -12.71 19.62 -11.41
C GLU A 104 -12.66 21.16 -11.34
N ASP A 105 -12.27 21.71 -10.19
CA ASP A 105 -12.14 23.15 -9.98
C ASP A 105 -10.89 23.77 -10.64
N GLY A 106 -10.04 23.00 -11.30
CA GLY A 106 -8.78 23.46 -11.90
C GLY A 106 -7.74 23.96 -10.90
N ARG A 107 -7.96 23.75 -9.59
CA ARG A 107 -7.04 24.14 -8.52
C ARG A 107 -5.81 23.26 -8.43
N GLN A 108 -5.95 21.99 -8.79
CA GLN A 108 -4.84 21.08 -8.84
C GLN A 108 -4.18 21.15 -10.22
N ARG A 109 -2.88 21.46 -10.25
CA ARG A 109 -2.08 21.38 -11.47
C ARG A 109 -1.85 19.88 -11.79
N SER A 110 -2.87 19.21 -12.32
CA SER A 110 -2.65 18.00 -13.05
C SER A 110 -1.57 18.29 -14.10
N ARG A 111 -0.51 17.49 -14.14
CA ARG A 111 0.39 17.50 -15.29
C ARG A 111 -0.50 17.35 -16.51
N ARG A 112 -0.36 18.25 -17.50
CA ARG A 112 -1.22 18.23 -18.67
C ARG A 112 -1.23 16.82 -19.23
N ALA A 113 -2.40 16.21 -19.37
CA ALA A 113 -2.55 14.85 -19.92
C ALA A 113 -1.93 14.70 -21.32
N ASP A 114 -1.65 15.81 -21.99
CA ASP A 114 -1.02 15.89 -23.32
C ASP A 114 0.52 15.96 -23.24
N ASP A 115 1.11 16.04 -22.05
CA ASP A 115 2.57 15.94 -21.89
C ASP A 115 2.98 14.48 -22.16
N ALA A 116 3.95 14.28 -23.06
CA ALA A 116 4.49 12.96 -23.41
C ALA A 116 4.93 12.16 -22.16
N ARG A 117 5.37 12.84 -21.11
CA ARG A 117 5.71 12.20 -19.81
C ARG A 117 4.48 11.64 -19.11
N THR A 118 3.36 12.38 -19.11
CA THR A 118 2.10 11.94 -18.49
C THR A 118 1.52 10.75 -19.26
N VAL A 119 1.55 10.78 -20.59
CA VAL A 119 1.13 9.66 -21.44
C VAL A 119 1.98 8.40 -21.16
N ALA A 120 3.31 8.56 -21.12
CA ALA A 120 4.21 7.44 -20.83
C ALA A 120 4.00 6.88 -19.42
N ALA A 121 3.77 7.75 -18.42
CA ALA A 121 3.48 7.35 -17.04
C ALA A 121 2.13 6.61 -16.93
N LEU A 122 1.07 7.10 -17.58
CA LEU A 122 -0.22 6.40 -17.64
C LEU A 122 -0.10 5.03 -18.30
N ALA A 123 0.73 4.87 -19.34
CA ALA A 123 1.01 3.57 -19.93
C ALA A 123 1.71 2.60 -18.95
N GLY A 124 2.57 3.11 -18.07
CA GLY A 124 3.17 2.34 -16.97
C GLY A 124 2.13 1.89 -15.96
N VAL A 125 1.30 2.82 -15.50
CA VAL A 125 0.19 2.56 -14.57
C VAL A 125 -0.78 1.54 -15.15
N ARG A 126 -1.13 1.66 -16.46
CA ARG A 126 -1.99 0.70 -17.15
C ARG A 126 -1.45 -0.74 -17.08
N ARG A 127 -0.17 -0.95 -17.41
CA ARG A 127 0.45 -2.29 -17.34
C ARG A 127 0.36 -2.90 -15.93
N ARG A 128 0.55 -2.09 -14.88
CA ARG A 128 0.36 -2.57 -13.50
C ARG A 128 -1.10 -2.90 -13.20
N GLY A 129 -2.02 -2.07 -13.70
CA GLY A 129 -3.46 -2.28 -13.58
C GLY A 129 -3.91 -3.58 -14.26
N GLU A 130 -3.40 -3.88 -15.45
CA GLU A 130 -3.68 -5.13 -16.17
C GLU A 130 -3.22 -6.37 -15.39
N GLU A 131 -2.04 -6.32 -14.74
CA GLU A 131 -1.56 -7.40 -13.89
C GLU A 131 -2.39 -7.52 -12.62
N ALA A 132 -2.71 -6.40 -11.95
CA ALA A 132 -3.56 -6.40 -10.76
C ALA A 132 -4.96 -6.94 -11.09
N GLN A 133 -5.54 -6.53 -12.20
CA GLN A 133 -6.85 -7.00 -12.66
C GLN A 133 -6.84 -8.50 -12.94
N ARG A 134 -5.81 -9.03 -13.64
CA ARG A 134 -5.68 -10.48 -13.89
C ARG A 134 -5.59 -11.26 -12.59
N ALA A 135 -4.77 -10.80 -11.65
CA ALA A 135 -4.61 -11.43 -10.34
C ALA A 135 -5.91 -11.40 -9.52
N SER A 136 -6.63 -10.29 -9.56
CA SER A 136 -7.95 -10.14 -8.93
C SER A 136 -8.96 -11.15 -9.47
N LEU A 137 -9.08 -11.23 -10.78
CA LEU A 137 -10.00 -12.18 -11.45
C LEU A 137 -9.63 -13.64 -11.18
N ALA A 138 -8.34 -13.93 -11.02
CA ALA A 138 -7.84 -15.26 -10.66
C ALA A 138 -7.99 -15.58 -9.16
N GLY A 139 -8.29 -14.60 -8.30
CA GLY A 139 -8.29 -14.75 -6.84
C GLY A 139 -6.88 -14.88 -6.25
N ASP A 140 -5.83 -14.51 -7.01
CA ASP A 140 -4.44 -14.56 -6.54
C ASP A 140 -4.10 -13.32 -5.72
N LEU A 141 -4.33 -13.42 -4.41
CA LEU A 141 -4.13 -12.33 -3.47
C LEU A 141 -2.66 -11.87 -3.40
N THR A 142 -1.72 -12.80 -3.46
CA THR A 142 -0.28 -12.49 -3.34
C THR A 142 0.20 -11.63 -4.50
N VAL A 143 -0.15 -12.01 -5.72
CA VAL A 143 0.19 -11.26 -6.92
C VAL A 143 -0.59 -9.93 -6.97
N LEU A 144 -1.88 -9.95 -6.59
CA LEU A 144 -2.73 -8.77 -6.55
C LEU A 144 -2.15 -7.68 -5.65
N ILE A 145 -1.81 -7.99 -4.39
CA ILE A 145 -1.29 -7.00 -3.44
C ILE A 145 -0.08 -6.26 -4.02
N GLY A 146 0.87 -6.99 -4.58
CA GLY A 146 2.09 -6.40 -5.14
C GLY A 146 1.83 -5.45 -6.30
N TYR A 147 0.93 -5.80 -7.22
CA TYR A 147 0.59 -4.95 -8.37
C TYR A 147 -0.38 -3.83 -8.01
N ASP A 148 -1.35 -4.05 -7.13
CA ASP A 148 -2.30 -3.04 -6.66
C ASP A 148 -1.58 -1.90 -5.92
N LEU A 149 -0.69 -2.22 -4.99
CA LEU A 149 0.09 -1.21 -4.27
C LEU A 149 0.94 -0.34 -5.21
N ARG A 150 1.60 -0.97 -6.20
CA ARG A 150 2.38 -0.23 -7.21
C ARG A 150 1.51 0.60 -8.12
N PHE A 151 0.39 0.04 -8.59
CA PHE A 151 -0.59 0.74 -9.42
C PHE A 151 -1.05 2.04 -8.76
N TRP A 152 -1.53 1.95 -7.53
CA TRP A 152 -2.06 3.11 -6.84
C TRP A 152 -0.98 4.13 -6.44
N HIS A 153 0.21 3.66 -6.08
CA HIS A 153 1.32 4.56 -5.77
C HIS A 153 1.74 5.36 -7.01
N GLU A 154 1.97 4.69 -8.13
CA GLU A 154 2.33 5.33 -9.39
C GLU A 154 1.21 6.27 -9.88
N LEU A 155 -0.06 5.83 -9.79
CA LEU A 155 -1.21 6.68 -10.12
C LEU A 155 -1.26 7.94 -9.23
N GLY A 156 -1.06 7.78 -7.92
CA GLY A 156 -1.05 8.90 -6.96
C GLY A 156 -0.01 9.96 -7.29
N THR A 157 1.17 9.57 -7.79
CA THR A 157 2.23 10.52 -8.17
C THR A 157 1.85 11.41 -9.36
N LEU A 158 0.91 10.95 -10.21
CA LEU A 158 0.44 11.74 -11.37
C LEU A 158 -0.43 12.94 -10.96
N PHE A 159 -1.05 12.90 -9.79
CA PHE A 159 -1.81 14.03 -9.25
C PHE A 159 -0.91 15.18 -8.77
N GLY A 160 0.42 15.01 -8.76
CA GLY A 160 1.38 16.09 -8.55
C GLY A 160 1.54 16.57 -7.10
N ASN A 161 0.93 15.90 -6.12
CA ASN A 161 1.11 16.15 -4.69
C ASN A 161 1.72 14.92 -4.01
N PRO A 162 3.05 14.91 -3.74
CA PRO A 162 3.72 13.76 -3.16
C PRO A 162 3.23 13.43 -1.74
N TYR A 163 2.85 14.44 -0.96
CA TYR A 163 2.34 14.22 0.40
C TYR A 163 1.02 13.43 0.41
N LEU A 164 0.12 13.73 -0.54
CA LEU A 164 -1.12 12.97 -0.68
C LEU A 164 -0.86 11.57 -1.25
N ALA A 165 0.06 11.44 -2.19
CA ALA A 165 0.45 10.13 -2.74
C ALA A 165 1.02 9.22 -1.65
N ASP A 166 1.93 9.72 -0.81
CA ASP A 166 2.53 8.98 0.30
C ASP A 166 1.50 8.64 1.38
N PHE A 167 0.60 9.59 1.71
CA PHE A 167 -0.49 9.33 2.65
C PHE A 167 -1.39 8.20 2.16
N LEU A 168 -1.88 8.29 0.93
CA LEU A 168 -2.75 7.28 0.33
C LEU A 168 -2.04 5.93 0.19
N HIS A 169 -0.74 5.93 -0.12
CA HIS A 169 0.04 4.69 -0.18
C HIS A 169 0.08 3.99 1.19
N ARG A 170 0.38 4.72 2.27
CA ARG A 170 0.35 4.15 3.64
C ARG A 170 -1.01 3.58 3.98
N MET A 171 -2.09 4.32 3.73
CA MET A 171 -3.46 3.84 3.98
C MET A 171 -3.78 2.54 3.21
N ARG A 172 -3.26 2.39 1.98
CA ARG A 172 -3.45 1.16 1.20
C ARG A 172 -2.65 -0.01 1.74
N VAL A 173 -1.41 0.21 2.15
CA VAL A 173 -0.60 -0.84 2.80
C VAL A 173 -1.31 -1.33 4.05
N GLN A 174 -1.77 -0.43 4.92
CA GLN A 174 -2.53 -0.77 6.13
C GLN A 174 -3.83 -1.52 5.80
N SER A 175 -4.56 -1.09 4.76
CA SER A 175 -5.77 -1.80 4.28
C SER A 175 -5.46 -3.24 3.88
N TRP A 176 -4.39 -3.48 3.14
CA TRP A 176 -4.00 -4.83 2.75
C TRP A 176 -3.55 -5.68 3.92
N VAL A 177 -2.78 -5.11 4.86
CA VAL A 177 -2.39 -5.82 6.10
C VAL A 177 -3.62 -6.23 6.87
N CYS A 178 -4.59 -5.34 7.08
CA CYS A 178 -5.84 -5.66 7.76
C CYS A 178 -6.62 -6.77 7.03
N ALA A 179 -6.79 -6.68 5.71
CA ALA A 179 -7.50 -7.68 4.93
C ALA A 179 -6.82 -9.07 5.02
N VAL A 180 -5.50 -9.12 4.92
CA VAL A 180 -4.72 -10.37 5.06
C VAL A 180 -4.87 -10.96 6.47
N GLN A 181 -4.86 -10.14 7.51
CA GLN A 181 -5.05 -10.59 8.90
C GLN A 181 -6.42 -11.25 9.09
N HIS A 182 -7.48 -10.69 8.52
CA HIS A 182 -8.82 -11.26 8.60
C HIS A 182 -8.94 -12.56 7.80
N LEU A 183 -8.41 -12.60 6.56
CA LEU A 183 -8.38 -13.81 5.75
C LEU A 183 -7.70 -14.99 6.45
N ARG A 184 -6.61 -14.73 7.17
CA ARG A 184 -5.84 -15.78 7.85
C ARG A 184 -6.47 -16.31 9.13
N ARG A 185 -7.48 -15.62 9.67
CA ARG A 185 -8.27 -16.13 10.80
C ARG A 185 -9.27 -17.22 10.38
N LEU A 186 -9.56 -17.31 9.08
CA LEU A 186 -10.48 -18.30 8.56
C LEU A 186 -9.81 -19.68 8.49
N THR A 187 -10.55 -20.71 8.89
CA THR A 187 -10.09 -22.13 8.82
C THR A 187 -9.92 -22.57 7.38
N ASP A 188 -10.86 -22.19 6.53
CA ASP A 188 -10.83 -22.44 5.10
C ASP A 188 -10.75 -21.12 4.35
N LEU A 189 -9.75 -20.97 3.46
CA LEU A 189 -9.61 -19.76 2.64
C LEU A 189 -10.76 -19.71 1.63
N PRO A 190 -11.54 -18.62 1.60
CA PRO A 190 -12.64 -18.46 0.65
C PRO A 190 -12.12 -18.37 -0.77
N ASP A 191 -12.94 -18.78 -1.74
CA ASP A 191 -12.68 -18.46 -3.15
C ASP A 191 -12.88 -16.95 -3.36
N LEU A 192 -11.77 -16.26 -3.61
CA LEU A 192 -11.76 -14.80 -3.79
C LEU A 192 -12.09 -14.36 -5.21
N ARG A 193 -12.29 -15.29 -6.15
CA ARG A 193 -12.67 -14.98 -7.53
C ARG A 193 -14.00 -14.23 -7.56
N GLY A 194 -14.01 -13.08 -8.22
CA GLY A 194 -15.19 -12.21 -8.28
C GLY A 194 -15.50 -11.40 -7.01
N ALA A 195 -14.81 -11.67 -5.89
CA ALA A 195 -14.94 -10.89 -4.64
C ALA A 195 -13.97 -9.70 -4.58
N LEU A 196 -12.83 -9.80 -5.27
CA LEU A 196 -11.82 -8.76 -5.33
C LEU A 196 -12.14 -7.75 -6.42
N TRP A 197 -11.84 -6.48 -6.14
CA TRP A 197 -12.06 -5.42 -7.12
C TRP A 197 -11.11 -5.54 -8.31
N SER A 198 -11.63 -5.35 -9.53
CA SER A 198 -10.92 -5.55 -10.80
C SER A 198 -10.99 -4.37 -11.78
N GLY A 199 -11.44 -3.19 -11.35
CA GLY A 199 -11.64 -2.01 -12.20
C GLY A 199 -10.39 -1.17 -12.47
N HIS A 200 -9.18 -1.73 -12.37
CA HIS A 200 -7.92 -0.99 -12.53
C HIS A 200 -7.78 -0.34 -13.89
N THR A 201 -8.07 -1.06 -14.98
CA THR A 201 -7.96 -0.55 -16.34
C THR A 201 -9.02 0.48 -16.65
N ASP A 202 -10.25 0.29 -16.17
CA ASP A 202 -11.35 1.23 -16.35
C ASP A 202 -11.05 2.58 -15.70
N LEU A 203 -10.39 2.56 -14.53
CA LEU A 203 -9.94 3.79 -13.88
C LEU A 203 -8.91 4.53 -14.74
N VAL A 204 -7.93 3.82 -15.29
CA VAL A 204 -6.92 4.45 -16.17
C VAL A 204 -7.57 5.02 -17.42
N ASP A 205 -8.55 4.32 -18.01
CA ASP A 205 -9.29 4.79 -19.19
C ASP A 205 -10.07 6.07 -18.89
N ALA A 206 -10.80 6.10 -17.78
CA ALA A 206 -11.54 7.29 -17.36
C ALA A 206 -10.59 8.49 -17.15
N LEU A 207 -9.44 8.28 -16.50
CA LEU A 207 -8.45 9.34 -16.29
C LEU A 207 -7.79 9.80 -17.58
N ALA A 208 -7.47 8.89 -18.52
CA ALA A 208 -6.93 9.23 -19.83
C ALA A 208 -7.90 10.07 -20.67
N GLN A 209 -9.21 9.78 -20.55
CA GLN A 209 -10.30 10.52 -21.20
C GLN A 209 -10.68 11.82 -20.43
N ARG A 210 -10.05 12.08 -19.28
CA ARG A 210 -10.41 13.20 -18.38
C ARG A 210 -11.85 13.13 -17.86
N ASP A 211 -12.42 11.96 -17.82
CA ASP A 211 -13.72 11.72 -17.22
C ASP A 211 -13.60 11.57 -15.70
N THR A 212 -13.47 12.70 -15.04
CA THR A 212 -13.29 12.80 -13.59
C THR A 212 -14.47 12.20 -12.82
N ARG A 213 -15.69 12.34 -13.36
CA ARG A 213 -16.90 11.79 -12.74
C ARG A 213 -16.86 10.26 -12.71
N THR A 214 -16.55 9.64 -13.86
CA THR A 214 -16.42 8.16 -13.94
C THR A 214 -15.25 7.67 -13.07
N ALA A 215 -14.09 8.34 -13.13
CA ALA A 215 -12.94 7.98 -12.30
C ALA A 215 -13.27 8.01 -10.81
N ARG A 216 -13.96 9.07 -10.34
CA ARG A 216 -14.43 9.20 -8.95
C ARG A 216 -15.39 8.07 -8.56
N SER A 217 -16.34 7.73 -9.43
CA SER A 217 -17.28 6.63 -9.19
C SER A 217 -16.56 5.28 -9.06
N ILE A 218 -15.57 5.02 -9.91
CA ILE A 218 -14.76 3.79 -9.87
C ILE A 218 -13.99 3.69 -8.54
N VAL A 219 -13.38 4.79 -8.08
CA VAL A 219 -12.66 4.80 -6.78
C VAL A 219 -13.62 4.61 -5.60
N ALA A 220 -14.82 5.19 -5.65
CA ALA A 220 -15.84 4.98 -4.63
C ALA A 220 -16.29 3.51 -4.58
N GLN A 221 -16.51 2.88 -5.73
CA GLN A 221 -16.83 1.44 -5.82
C GLN A 221 -15.70 0.56 -5.27
N TYR A 222 -14.44 0.88 -5.58
CA TYR A 222 -13.29 0.19 -5.00
C TYR A 222 -13.30 0.23 -3.47
N ASN A 223 -13.52 1.41 -2.90
CA ASN A 223 -13.55 1.59 -1.44
C ASN A 223 -14.72 0.82 -0.79
N ALA A 224 -15.92 0.88 -1.40
CA ALA A 224 -17.10 0.18 -0.91
C ALA A 224 -16.93 -1.35 -0.96
N GLN A 225 -16.47 -1.89 -2.07
CA GLN A 225 -16.25 -3.34 -2.25
C GLN A 225 -15.17 -3.86 -1.29
N ALA A 226 -14.09 -3.10 -1.09
CA ALA A 226 -13.02 -3.47 -0.17
C ALA A 226 -13.52 -3.52 1.29
N LEU A 227 -14.35 -2.56 1.70
CA LEU A 227 -14.96 -2.55 3.03
C LEU A 227 -15.93 -3.72 3.21
N GLU A 228 -16.82 -3.94 2.26
CA GLU A 228 -17.79 -5.05 2.29
C GLU A 228 -17.09 -6.41 2.41
N LEU A 229 -15.98 -6.61 1.68
CA LEU A 229 -15.18 -7.82 1.75
C LEU A 229 -14.66 -8.06 3.17
N VAL A 230 -13.98 -7.06 3.78
CA VAL A 230 -13.39 -7.22 5.13
C VAL A 230 -14.48 -7.41 6.19
N GLU A 231 -15.60 -6.68 6.09
CA GLU A 231 -16.72 -6.86 7.02
C GLU A 231 -17.37 -8.24 6.91
N ARG A 232 -17.42 -8.82 5.71
CA ARG A 232 -17.89 -10.19 5.51
C ARG A 232 -16.95 -11.19 6.14
N LEU A 233 -15.63 -11.09 5.86
CA LEU A 233 -14.61 -11.96 6.41
C LEU A 233 -14.54 -11.92 7.95
N ALA A 234 -14.89 -10.79 8.56
CA ALA A 234 -14.89 -10.65 10.01
C ALA A 234 -16.12 -11.25 10.70
N ARG A 235 -17.17 -11.59 9.93
CA ARG A 235 -18.38 -12.27 10.44
C ARG A 235 -18.33 -13.79 10.35
N GLU A 236 -17.42 -14.32 9.53
CA GLU A 236 -17.15 -15.75 9.36
C GLU A 236 -16.17 -16.26 10.43
#